data_a79fda1fac9c8811c4f67291f571ad0d
#
_entry.id   a79fda1fac9c8811c4f67291f571ad0d
#
_cell.length_a   1.000
_cell.length_b   1.000
_cell.length_c   1.000
_cell.angle_alpha   90.00
_cell.angle_beta   90.00
_cell.angle_gamma   90.00
#
_symmetry.space_group_name_H-M   'P 1'
#
loop_
_entity.id
_entity.type
_entity.pdbx_description
1 polymer ?
#
loop_
_entity_poly.entity_id
_entity_poly.type
_entity_poly.pdbx_seq_one_letter_code
_entity_poly.pdbx_strand_id
1 'polypeptide(L)'
;MTTLTDRVSVAGEDVTGTAAPVLEVTDLTIRYGGVEKVHPTSFTIGRRERVAIVGESGSGKSSIANALGGFIPPGVGEVSAARVSLSGRSLLAEKAQRIPARREGISMIFQDAMSSLDPIWSVGSQLTAVLPKSRYGSRKGRAAAAEARLEQVGIVEPRRVMTSVPGQLSGGMRQRVMMAIALASEPELLIADEPTSALDASLAVSVMELMTGLTIENGASLVFITHDIALARRFADKVLVMQAGGVVETIAAKDLDHATHPYTRGLLECMPTLSSAQLGRLPTLDTVMREEAAA
;
A
#
# COMPACT_ATOMS: atom_id res chain seq x y z
N MET A 1 -10.79 -44.25 -53.65
CA MET A 1 -11.22 -44.24 -52.25
C MET A 1 -10.08 -43.65 -51.46
N THR A 2 -10.17 -42.36 -51.26
CA THR A 2 -9.08 -41.54 -50.71
C THR A 2 -9.57 -40.89 -49.43
N THR A 3 -9.01 -41.26 -48.33
CA THR A 3 -9.29 -40.64 -47.03
C THR A 3 -8.22 -39.59 -46.75
N LEU A 4 -8.61 -38.33 -46.81
CA LEU A 4 -7.82 -37.19 -46.31
C LEU A 4 -8.04 -37.06 -44.81
N THR A 5 -6.94 -37.16 -44.07
CA THR A 5 -6.88 -36.83 -42.63
C THR A 5 -6.30 -35.42 -42.52
N ASP A 6 -7.17 -34.43 -42.35
CA ASP A 6 -6.75 -33.06 -42.02
C ASP A 6 -6.27 -33.03 -40.58
N ARG A 7 -4.99 -32.78 -40.39
CA ARG A 7 -4.41 -32.40 -39.10
C ARG A 7 -4.63 -30.92 -38.89
N VAL A 8 -5.57 -30.57 -38.05
CA VAL A 8 -5.69 -29.23 -37.48
C VAL A 8 -4.53 -29.04 -36.49
N SER A 9 -3.57 -28.25 -36.91
CA SER A 9 -2.49 -27.74 -36.03
C SER A 9 -3.12 -26.69 -35.10
N VAL A 10 -3.33 -27.04 -33.83
CA VAL A 10 -3.66 -26.07 -32.78
C VAL A 10 -2.34 -25.39 -32.42
N ALA A 11 -2.18 -24.18 -32.94
CA ALA A 11 -1.12 -23.27 -32.48
C ALA A 11 -1.33 -23.01 -30.98
N GLY A 12 -0.35 -23.35 -30.16
CA GLY A 12 -0.33 -23.04 -28.74
C GLY A 12 -0.36 -21.54 -28.57
N GLU A 13 -1.44 -21.04 -28.00
CA GLU A 13 -1.51 -19.66 -27.47
C GLU A 13 -0.52 -19.58 -26.31
N ASP A 14 0.54 -18.81 -26.51
CA ASP A 14 1.46 -18.35 -25.47
C ASP A 14 0.67 -17.50 -24.45
N VAL A 15 0.25 -18.11 -23.33
CA VAL A 15 -0.41 -17.45 -22.22
C VAL A 15 0.64 -16.77 -21.35
N THR A 16 1.43 -15.86 -21.91
CA THR A 16 2.27 -14.91 -21.18
C THR A 16 1.96 -13.47 -21.59
N GLY A 17 0.68 -13.15 -21.65
CA GLY A 17 0.22 -11.76 -21.72
C GLY A 17 0.30 -11.15 -20.33
N THR A 18 1.44 -10.67 -19.91
CA THR A 18 1.56 -9.83 -18.71
C THR A 18 0.76 -8.56 -18.95
N ALA A 19 -0.44 -8.48 -18.33
CA ALA A 19 -1.26 -7.27 -18.38
C ALA A 19 -0.41 -6.08 -17.93
N ALA A 20 -0.52 -4.94 -18.63
CA ALA A 20 0.24 -3.73 -18.30
C ALA A 20 0.10 -3.39 -16.80
N PRO A 21 1.20 -3.03 -16.12
CA PRO A 21 1.18 -2.73 -14.69
C PRO A 21 0.24 -1.56 -14.38
N VAL A 22 -0.32 -1.54 -13.17
CA VAL A 22 -1.11 -0.40 -12.70
C VAL A 22 -0.21 0.78 -12.36
N LEU A 23 0.95 0.53 -11.76
CA LEU A 23 1.96 1.55 -11.48
C LEU A 23 3.31 1.14 -12.07
N GLU A 24 3.96 2.08 -12.73
CA GLU A 24 5.32 1.95 -13.24
C GLU A 24 6.14 3.13 -12.72
N VAL A 25 7.26 2.83 -12.07
CA VAL A 25 8.21 3.79 -11.51
C VAL A 25 9.59 3.48 -12.05
N THR A 26 10.26 4.49 -12.62
CA THR A 26 11.63 4.38 -13.14
C THR A 26 12.47 5.54 -12.62
N ASP A 27 13.59 5.20 -11.98
CA ASP A 27 14.60 6.13 -11.45
C ASP A 27 14.03 7.22 -10.53
N LEU A 28 13.08 6.83 -9.66
CA LEU A 28 12.50 7.73 -8.67
C LEU A 28 13.57 8.11 -7.64
N THR A 29 13.81 9.41 -7.52
CA THR A 29 14.72 10.00 -6.54
C THR A 29 13.96 11.04 -5.71
N ILE A 30 14.19 11.06 -4.41
CA ILE A 30 13.56 12.01 -3.49
C ILE A 30 14.61 12.67 -2.62
N ARG A 31 14.60 14.02 -2.57
CA ARG A 31 15.50 14.83 -1.78
C ARG A 31 14.75 15.72 -0.81
N TYR A 32 15.30 15.92 0.38
CA TYR A 32 14.82 16.89 1.36
C TYR A 32 15.99 17.77 1.78
N GLY A 33 15.83 19.10 1.66
CA GLY A 33 16.90 20.04 1.99
C GLY A 33 18.23 19.76 1.25
N GLY A 34 18.16 19.29 -0.01
CA GLY A 34 19.32 18.91 -0.81
C GLY A 34 19.91 17.53 -0.50
N VAL A 35 19.47 16.85 0.57
CA VAL A 35 19.93 15.50 0.92
C VAL A 35 19.05 14.45 0.23
N GLU A 36 19.67 13.52 -0.49
CA GLU A 36 18.99 12.42 -1.16
C GLU A 36 18.54 11.39 -0.12
N LYS A 37 17.23 11.24 -0.01
CA LYS A 37 16.57 10.33 0.93
C LYS A 37 16.16 9.03 0.28
N VAL A 38 15.83 9.06 -1.00
CA VAL A 38 15.57 7.89 -1.83
C VAL A 38 16.48 7.99 -3.04
N HIS A 39 17.31 6.97 -3.22
CA HIS A 39 18.23 6.80 -4.35
C HIS A 39 17.44 6.34 -5.60
N PRO A 40 17.98 6.48 -6.80
CA PRO A 40 17.28 6.07 -8.02
C PRO A 40 16.71 4.66 -7.89
N THR A 41 15.38 4.59 -7.85
CA THR A 41 14.66 3.37 -7.54
C THR A 41 13.62 3.10 -8.62
N SER A 42 13.59 1.86 -9.13
CA SER A 42 12.66 1.43 -10.18
C SER A 42 11.89 0.20 -9.72
N PHE A 43 10.57 0.20 -9.92
CA PHE A 43 9.69 -0.93 -9.62
C PHE A 43 8.36 -0.82 -10.36
N THR A 44 7.63 -1.92 -10.41
CA THR A 44 6.29 -1.99 -11.00
C THR A 44 5.31 -2.64 -10.03
N ILE A 45 4.04 -2.26 -10.15
CA ILE A 45 2.93 -2.88 -9.43
C ILE A 45 1.92 -3.36 -10.47
N GLY A 46 1.62 -4.65 -10.44
CA GLY A 46 0.62 -5.27 -11.30
C GLY A 46 -0.81 -4.88 -10.92
N ARG A 47 -1.76 -5.14 -11.80
CA ARG A 47 -3.18 -4.96 -11.48
C ARG A 47 -3.61 -5.96 -10.42
N ARG A 48 -4.34 -5.48 -9.40
CA ARG A 48 -4.78 -6.26 -8.23
C ARG A 48 -3.64 -6.91 -7.44
N GLU A 49 -2.41 -6.50 -7.68
CA GLU A 49 -1.24 -6.96 -6.95
C GLU A 49 -1.15 -6.26 -5.59
N ARG A 50 -0.75 -7.02 -4.58
CA ARG A 50 -0.47 -6.53 -3.22
C ARG A 50 1.04 -6.51 -3.04
N VAL A 51 1.59 -5.32 -2.85
CA VAL A 51 3.03 -5.12 -2.70
C VAL A 51 3.31 -4.58 -1.31
N ALA A 52 4.18 -5.26 -0.57
CA ALA A 52 4.71 -4.73 0.68
C ALA A 52 6.03 -3.99 0.42
N ILE A 53 6.21 -2.83 1.05
CA ILE A 53 7.51 -2.17 1.14
C ILE A 53 8.00 -2.32 2.57
N VAL A 54 9.11 -3.05 2.76
CA VAL A 54 9.66 -3.35 4.08
C VAL A 54 11.07 -2.78 4.25
N GLY A 55 11.50 -2.58 5.49
CA GLY A 55 12.83 -2.09 5.84
C GLY A 55 12.81 -1.29 7.14
N GLU A 56 13.98 -0.91 7.64
CA GLU A 56 14.11 -0.15 8.90
C GLU A 56 13.49 1.25 8.81
N SER A 57 13.23 1.82 9.99
CA SER A 57 12.80 3.22 10.10
C SER A 57 13.85 4.14 9.43
N GLY A 58 13.35 5.09 8.65
CA GLY A 58 14.23 6.02 7.94
C GLY A 58 14.79 5.52 6.61
N SER A 59 14.52 4.29 6.15
CA SER A 59 15.00 3.79 4.84
C SER A 59 14.35 4.44 3.61
N GLY A 60 13.35 5.33 3.78
CA GLY A 60 12.74 6.07 2.66
C GLY A 60 11.34 5.57 2.24
N LYS A 61 10.78 4.54 2.87
CA LYS A 61 9.48 3.94 2.52
C LYS A 61 8.34 4.94 2.46
N SER A 62 8.12 5.69 3.56
CA SER A 62 7.07 6.73 3.61
C SER A 62 7.33 7.88 2.64
N SER A 63 8.61 8.16 2.30
CA SER A 63 8.93 9.14 1.26
C SER A 63 8.45 8.68 -0.11
N ILE A 64 8.60 7.39 -0.45
CA ILE A 64 8.05 6.82 -1.69
C ILE A 64 6.52 6.93 -1.69
N ALA A 65 5.85 6.52 -0.59
CA ALA A 65 4.39 6.63 -0.48
C ALA A 65 3.90 8.07 -0.69
N ASN A 66 4.55 9.03 -0.01
CA ASN A 66 4.21 10.45 -0.11
C ASN A 66 4.48 11.01 -1.52
N ALA A 67 5.56 10.58 -2.19
CA ALA A 67 5.83 11.00 -3.56
C ALA A 67 4.78 10.47 -4.53
N LEU A 68 4.40 9.20 -4.43
CA LEU A 68 3.37 8.57 -5.25
C LEU A 68 1.99 9.21 -5.00
N GLY A 69 1.65 9.48 -3.75
CA GLY A 69 0.41 10.15 -3.35
C GLY A 69 0.38 11.66 -3.70
N GLY A 70 1.52 12.26 -4.03
CA GLY A 70 1.61 13.70 -4.30
C GLY A 70 1.63 14.57 -3.04
N PHE A 71 2.03 14.02 -1.90
CA PHE A 71 2.02 14.68 -0.59
C PHE A 71 3.37 15.34 -0.22
N ILE A 72 4.33 15.41 -1.14
CA ILE A 72 5.57 16.17 -0.92
C ILE A 72 5.37 17.59 -1.46
N PRO A 73 5.22 18.61 -0.60
CA PRO A 73 4.99 19.97 -1.06
C PRO A 73 6.22 20.55 -1.75
N PRO A 74 6.03 21.39 -2.79
CA PRO A 74 7.13 22.18 -3.37
C PRO A 74 7.85 23.01 -2.28
N GLY A 75 9.18 22.98 -2.30
CA GLY A 75 10.01 23.70 -1.32
C GLY A 75 10.29 22.92 -0.02
N VAL A 76 9.56 21.81 0.25
CA VAL A 76 9.86 20.88 1.35
C VAL A 76 10.73 19.73 0.84
N GLY A 77 10.41 19.22 -0.34
CA GLY A 77 11.19 18.16 -0.98
C GLY A 77 11.12 18.25 -2.50
N GLU A 78 12.08 17.60 -3.13
CA GLU A 78 12.22 17.48 -4.58
C GLU A 78 11.99 16.01 -4.97
N VAL A 79 11.08 15.79 -5.92
CA VAL A 79 10.79 14.47 -6.49
C VAL A 79 11.17 14.50 -7.95
N SER A 80 12.07 13.63 -8.36
CA SER A 80 12.45 13.43 -9.75
C SER A 80 12.38 11.95 -10.13
N ALA A 81 12.04 11.67 -11.37
CA ALA A 81 12.02 10.32 -11.90
C ALA A 81 12.11 10.36 -13.43
N ALA A 82 12.63 9.30 -14.06
CA ALA A 82 12.55 9.15 -15.50
C ALA A 82 11.10 8.87 -15.95
N ARG A 83 10.36 8.08 -15.14
CA ARG A 83 8.94 7.79 -15.36
C ARG A 83 8.23 7.48 -14.05
N VAL A 84 7.03 8.03 -13.88
CA VAL A 84 6.02 7.57 -12.93
C VAL A 84 4.69 7.59 -13.64
N SER A 85 4.07 6.44 -13.84
CA SER A 85 2.77 6.34 -14.52
C SER A 85 1.80 5.42 -13.80
N LEU A 86 0.53 5.83 -13.73
CA LEU A 86 -0.59 5.05 -13.21
C LEU A 86 -1.49 4.67 -14.40
N SER A 87 -1.64 3.36 -14.67
CA SER A 87 -2.42 2.84 -15.81
C SER A 87 -2.08 3.54 -17.15
N GLY A 88 -0.76 3.80 -17.37
CA GLY A 88 -0.24 4.49 -18.56
C GLY A 88 -0.32 6.02 -18.51
N ARG A 89 -1.01 6.62 -17.54
CA ARG A 89 -1.08 8.07 -17.35
C ARG A 89 0.12 8.55 -16.54
N SER A 90 0.87 9.54 -17.08
CA SER A 90 2.01 10.12 -16.37
C SER A 90 1.56 10.87 -15.11
N LEU A 91 2.17 10.56 -13.96
CA LEU A 91 1.96 11.29 -12.72
C LEU A 91 2.92 12.48 -12.56
N LEU A 92 4.02 12.53 -13.32
CA LEU A 92 4.99 13.63 -13.27
C LEU A 92 4.46 14.91 -13.92
N ALA A 93 3.53 14.78 -14.87
CA ALA A 93 2.90 15.91 -15.56
C ALA A 93 1.78 16.58 -14.75
N GLU A 94 1.33 15.96 -13.67
CA GLU A 94 0.28 16.51 -12.81
C GLU A 94 0.87 17.65 -11.96
N LYS A 95 0.50 18.88 -12.28
CA LYS A 95 0.82 20.04 -11.43
C LYS A 95 0.26 19.78 -10.04
N ALA A 96 1.09 19.97 -9.01
CA ALA A 96 0.64 19.91 -7.63
C ALA A 96 -0.57 20.82 -7.46
N GLN A 97 -1.74 20.22 -7.28
CA GLN A 97 -2.95 20.97 -7.02
C GLN A 97 -2.94 21.44 -5.57
N ARG A 98 -3.69 22.51 -5.28
CA ARG A 98 -3.82 23.02 -3.89
C ARG A 98 -4.27 21.91 -2.95
N ILE A 99 -3.76 21.93 -1.74
CA ILE A 99 -4.03 20.97 -0.66
C ILE A 99 -5.54 20.71 -0.49
N PRO A 100 -5.95 19.41 -0.42
CA PRO A 100 -5.13 18.24 -0.53
C PRO A 100 -4.82 17.91 -2.01
N ALA A 101 -3.56 17.61 -2.29
CA ALA A 101 -3.14 17.13 -3.60
C ALA A 101 -3.79 15.76 -3.85
N ARG A 102 -4.89 15.74 -4.57
CA ARG A 102 -5.58 14.50 -4.94
C ARG A 102 -5.06 14.04 -6.30
N ARG A 103 -4.39 12.91 -6.33
CA ARG A 103 -4.08 12.22 -7.58
C ARG A 103 -5.22 11.27 -7.92
N GLU A 104 -5.80 11.45 -9.08
CA GLU A 104 -6.87 10.58 -9.56
C GLU A 104 -6.37 9.15 -9.68
N GLY A 105 -7.16 8.19 -9.16
CA GLY A 105 -6.81 6.77 -9.15
C GLY A 105 -5.91 6.33 -7.99
N ILE A 106 -5.37 7.23 -7.17
CA ILE A 106 -4.59 6.89 -5.97
C ILE A 106 -5.32 7.36 -4.72
N SER A 107 -5.41 6.48 -3.73
CA SER A 107 -5.81 6.82 -2.36
C SER A 107 -4.73 6.43 -1.38
N MET A 108 -4.65 7.15 -0.26
CA MET A 108 -3.64 6.90 0.77
C MET A 108 -4.26 6.80 2.15
N ILE A 109 -3.80 5.82 2.92
CA ILE A 109 -4.01 5.69 4.36
C ILE A 109 -2.68 6.05 5.02
N PHE A 110 -2.69 7.07 5.88
CA PHE A 110 -1.50 7.52 6.60
C PHE A 110 -1.29 6.76 7.90
N GLN A 111 -0.07 6.76 8.40
CA GLN A 111 0.37 6.06 9.61
C GLN A 111 -0.48 6.40 10.84
N ASP A 112 -0.86 7.66 11.01
CA ASP A 112 -1.69 8.08 12.14
C ASP A 112 -3.18 8.19 11.75
N ALA A 113 -3.90 7.10 12.01
CA ALA A 113 -5.35 7.05 11.87
C ALA A 113 -6.08 8.08 12.71
N MET A 114 -5.46 8.54 13.80
CA MET A 114 -6.09 9.44 14.77
C MET A 114 -6.11 10.88 14.26
N SER A 115 -5.08 11.29 13.50
CA SER A 115 -4.94 12.65 12.95
C SER A 115 -5.42 12.77 11.50
N SER A 116 -5.71 11.64 10.81
CA SER A 116 -6.09 11.64 9.40
C SER A 116 -7.54 12.06 9.12
N LEU A 117 -8.41 11.98 10.14
CA LEU A 117 -9.80 12.44 10.06
C LEU A 117 -9.91 13.87 10.58
N ASP A 118 -10.63 14.74 9.86
CA ASP A 118 -10.93 16.07 10.33
C ASP A 118 -11.80 15.98 11.61
N PRO A 119 -11.33 16.50 12.77
CA PRO A 119 -12.02 16.33 14.05
C PRO A 119 -13.33 17.11 14.14
N ILE A 120 -13.55 18.10 13.28
CA ILE A 120 -14.71 19.01 13.31
C ILE A 120 -15.85 18.48 12.45
N TRP A 121 -15.52 17.86 11.31
CA TRP A 121 -16.52 17.39 10.36
C TRP A 121 -17.04 16.00 10.71
N SER A 122 -18.36 15.79 10.51
CA SER A 122 -18.93 14.46 10.66
C SER A 122 -18.32 13.46 9.67
N VAL A 123 -18.27 12.18 10.05
CA VAL A 123 -17.83 11.09 9.19
C VAL A 123 -18.58 11.09 7.86
N GLY A 124 -19.91 11.27 7.90
CA GLY A 124 -20.74 11.34 6.70
C GLY A 124 -20.37 12.48 5.77
N SER A 125 -19.99 13.65 6.32
CA SER A 125 -19.53 14.78 5.51
C SER A 125 -18.21 14.46 4.81
N GLN A 126 -17.25 13.89 5.55
CA GLN A 126 -15.94 13.51 5.01
C GLN A 126 -16.06 12.42 3.95
N LEU A 127 -16.84 11.38 4.23
CA LEU A 127 -17.04 10.25 3.32
C LEU A 127 -17.78 10.67 2.03
N THR A 128 -18.84 11.47 2.15
CA THR A 128 -19.58 11.95 0.97
C THR A 128 -18.79 12.93 0.11
N ALA A 129 -17.79 13.61 0.68
CA ALA A 129 -16.92 14.53 -0.06
C ALA A 129 -16.02 13.82 -1.08
N VAL A 130 -15.59 12.58 -0.77
CA VAL A 130 -14.68 11.79 -1.62
C VAL A 130 -15.41 10.91 -2.64
N LEU A 131 -16.70 10.65 -2.45
CA LEU A 131 -17.51 9.85 -3.38
C LEU A 131 -17.64 10.53 -4.74
N PRO A 132 -17.40 9.81 -5.87
CA PRO A 132 -17.51 10.36 -7.22
C PRO A 132 -18.91 10.88 -7.53
N LYS A 133 -19.05 12.18 -7.78
CA LYS A 133 -20.33 12.80 -8.13
C LYS A 133 -20.91 12.25 -9.43
N SER A 134 -20.05 11.89 -10.38
CA SER A 134 -20.44 11.30 -11.66
C SER A 134 -21.18 9.97 -11.49
N ARG A 135 -20.83 9.17 -10.48
CA ARG A 135 -21.41 7.85 -10.23
C ARG A 135 -22.63 7.90 -9.30
N TYR A 136 -22.55 8.69 -8.23
CA TYR A 136 -23.57 8.69 -7.17
C TYR A 136 -24.56 9.87 -7.26
N GLY A 137 -24.33 10.80 -8.19
CA GLY A 137 -25.23 11.89 -8.54
C GLY A 137 -25.63 12.79 -7.36
N SER A 138 -26.87 12.67 -6.87
CA SER A 138 -27.46 13.54 -5.87
C SER A 138 -26.83 13.40 -4.48
N ARG A 139 -27.07 14.40 -3.59
CA ARG A 139 -26.69 14.35 -2.18
C ARG A 139 -27.25 13.09 -1.48
N LYS A 140 -28.50 12.71 -1.78
CA LYS A 140 -29.15 11.51 -1.22
C LYS A 140 -28.45 10.23 -1.69
N GLY A 141 -28.10 10.13 -2.98
CA GLY A 141 -27.36 8.98 -3.53
C GLY A 141 -25.98 8.81 -2.89
N ARG A 142 -25.25 9.90 -2.70
CA ARG A 142 -23.96 9.87 -2.02
C ARG A 142 -24.09 9.51 -0.54
N ALA A 143 -25.12 9.97 0.16
CA ALA A 143 -25.36 9.58 1.54
C ALA A 143 -25.64 8.08 1.67
N ALA A 144 -26.47 7.51 0.79
CA ALA A 144 -26.75 6.06 0.78
C ALA A 144 -25.47 5.25 0.45
N ALA A 145 -24.67 5.70 -0.52
CA ALA A 145 -23.38 5.06 -0.82
C ALA A 145 -22.40 5.14 0.36
N ALA A 146 -22.39 6.24 1.10
CA ALA A 146 -21.55 6.39 2.28
C ALA A 146 -21.98 5.41 3.40
N GLU A 147 -23.27 5.25 3.65
CA GLU A 147 -23.79 4.24 4.60
C GLU A 147 -23.33 2.85 4.19
N ALA A 148 -23.49 2.47 2.92
CA ALA A 148 -23.06 1.17 2.41
C ALA A 148 -21.53 0.95 2.55
N ARG A 149 -20.72 1.98 2.36
CA ARG A 149 -19.27 1.88 2.59
C ARG A 149 -18.90 1.65 4.06
N LEU A 150 -19.64 2.27 4.99
CA LEU A 150 -19.46 1.99 6.42
C LEU A 150 -19.87 0.56 6.79
N GLU A 151 -20.94 0.02 6.19
CA GLU A 151 -21.32 -1.38 6.37
C GLU A 151 -20.25 -2.34 5.86
N GLN A 152 -19.67 -2.09 4.69
CA GLN A 152 -18.59 -2.90 4.10
C GLN A 152 -17.35 -2.99 5.01
N VAL A 153 -17.01 -1.94 5.75
CA VAL A 153 -15.91 -1.97 6.72
C VAL A 153 -16.34 -2.51 8.09
N GLY A 154 -17.55 -3.07 8.21
CA GLY A 154 -18.06 -3.71 9.43
C GLY A 154 -18.49 -2.73 10.53
N ILE A 155 -18.96 -1.55 10.17
CA ILE A 155 -19.62 -0.62 11.10
C ILE A 155 -21.08 -1.08 11.28
N VAL A 156 -21.45 -1.45 12.51
CA VAL A 156 -22.77 -2.01 12.83
C VAL A 156 -23.91 -0.95 12.76
N GLU A 157 -23.61 0.30 13.15
CA GLU A 157 -24.59 1.40 13.17
C GLU A 157 -24.16 2.52 12.18
N PRO A 158 -24.19 2.31 10.88
CA PRO A 158 -23.64 3.24 9.90
C PRO A 158 -24.33 4.61 9.97
N ARG A 159 -25.65 4.66 10.16
CA ARG A 159 -26.42 5.92 10.26
C ARG A 159 -25.99 6.78 11.45
N ARG A 160 -25.76 6.17 12.60
CA ARG A 160 -25.24 6.85 13.78
C ARG A 160 -23.84 7.39 13.50
N VAL A 161 -22.97 6.56 12.93
CA VAL A 161 -21.59 6.93 12.61
C VAL A 161 -21.53 8.04 11.56
N MET A 162 -22.42 8.07 10.58
CA MET A 162 -22.53 9.16 9.60
C MET A 162 -22.68 10.54 10.26
N THR A 163 -23.36 10.63 11.38
CA THR A 163 -23.60 11.90 12.11
C THR A 163 -22.53 12.19 13.17
N SER A 164 -21.73 11.19 13.53
CA SER A 164 -20.69 11.32 14.54
C SER A 164 -19.46 12.08 14.01
N VAL A 165 -18.76 12.78 14.89
CA VAL A 165 -17.41 13.30 14.65
C VAL A 165 -16.36 12.27 15.08
N PRO A 166 -15.14 12.30 14.54
CA PRO A 166 -14.10 11.31 14.86
C PRO A 166 -13.83 11.10 16.35
N GLY A 167 -13.90 12.17 17.15
CA GLY A 167 -13.70 12.11 18.60
C GLY A 167 -14.72 11.25 19.37
N GLN A 168 -15.87 10.95 18.76
CA GLN A 168 -16.93 10.10 19.33
C GLN A 168 -16.78 8.62 18.99
N LEU A 169 -15.75 8.24 18.21
CA LEU A 169 -15.51 6.89 17.74
C LEU A 169 -14.35 6.25 18.51
N SER A 170 -14.42 4.92 18.70
CA SER A 170 -13.27 4.15 19.17
C SER A 170 -12.13 4.15 18.14
N GLY A 171 -10.91 3.81 18.57
CA GLY A 171 -9.75 3.72 17.67
C GLY A 171 -10.00 2.78 16.46
N GLY A 172 -10.52 1.58 16.73
CA GLY A 172 -10.85 0.63 15.67
C GLY A 172 -11.97 1.12 14.74
N MET A 173 -12.97 1.84 15.25
CA MET A 173 -14.00 2.46 14.40
C MET A 173 -13.40 3.55 13.51
N ARG A 174 -12.51 4.41 14.03
CA ARG A 174 -11.83 5.44 13.22
C ARG A 174 -11.01 4.82 12.09
N GLN A 175 -10.29 3.73 12.37
CA GLN A 175 -9.52 3.01 11.37
C GLN A 175 -10.40 2.42 10.26
N ARG A 176 -11.54 1.81 10.61
CA ARG A 176 -12.54 1.33 9.65
C ARG A 176 -13.11 2.47 8.80
N VAL A 177 -13.44 3.61 9.43
CA VAL A 177 -13.91 4.81 8.73
C VAL A 177 -12.86 5.33 7.75
N MET A 178 -11.58 5.35 8.12
CA MET A 178 -10.52 5.74 7.19
C MET A 178 -10.40 4.81 5.98
N MET A 179 -10.52 3.50 6.19
CA MET A 179 -10.55 2.54 5.07
C MET A 179 -11.76 2.82 4.16
N ALA A 180 -12.94 3.07 4.75
CA ALA A 180 -14.13 3.43 4.00
C ALA A 180 -13.91 4.69 3.14
N ILE A 181 -13.28 5.73 3.71
CA ILE A 181 -12.98 6.99 3.00
C ILE A 181 -11.94 6.75 1.88
N ALA A 182 -10.87 6.01 2.17
CA ALA A 182 -9.83 5.72 1.19
C ALA A 182 -10.37 4.95 -0.02
N LEU A 183 -11.26 3.98 0.20
CA LEU A 183 -11.86 3.17 -0.86
C LEU A 183 -13.07 3.83 -1.52
N ALA A 184 -13.70 4.82 -0.89
CA ALA A 184 -14.87 5.52 -1.43
C ALA A 184 -14.57 6.29 -2.72
N SER A 185 -13.32 6.67 -2.95
CA SER A 185 -12.88 7.30 -4.19
C SER A 185 -12.70 6.31 -5.35
N GLU A 186 -12.87 5.01 -5.11
CA GLU A 186 -12.68 3.92 -6.06
C GLU A 186 -11.29 3.95 -6.72
N PRO A 187 -10.21 3.90 -5.91
CA PRO A 187 -8.86 4.02 -6.43
C PRO A 187 -8.45 2.80 -7.26
N GLU A 188 -7.56 3.00 -8.23
CA GLU A 188 -6.83 1.93 -8.92
C GLU A 188 -5.69 1.39 -8.04
N LEU A 189 -5.13 2.27 -7.18
CA LEU A 189 -4.06 1.95 -6.25
C LEU A 189 -4.36 2.55 -4.87
N LEU A 190 -4.41 1.68 -3.85
CA LEU A 190 -4.43 2.07 -2.45
C LEU A 190 -3.01 1.98 -1.89
N ILE A 191 -2.54 3.05 -1.25
CA ILE A 191 -1.26 3.09 -0.54
C ILE A 191 -1.56 3.20 0.95
N ALA A 192 -1.02 2.30 1.77
CA ALA A 192 -1.17 2.31 3.22
C ALA A 192 0.20 2.42 3.90
N ASP A 193 0.46 3.54 4.56
CA ASP A 193 1.72 3.78 5.25
C ASP A 193 1.58 3.36 6.72
N GLU A 194 2.22 2.26 7.10
CA GLU A 194 2.21 1.64 8.42
C GLU A 194 0.80 1.51 9.05
N PRO A 195 -0.18 0.91 8.35
CA PRO A 195 -1.59 0.93 8.77
C PRO A 195 -1.84 0.21 10.11
N THR A 196 -0.86 -0.51 10.64
CA THR A 196 -0.98 -1.34 11.84
C THR A 196 0.02 -0.99 12.94
N SER A 197 0.81 0.08 12.80
CA SER A 197 1.93 0.40 13.71
C SER A 197 1.52 0.67 15.17
N ALA A 198 0.28 1.08 15.40
CA ALA A 198 -0.25 1.39 16.75
C ALA A 198 -1.13 0.27 17.33
N LEU A 199 -1.14 -0.92 16.72
CA LEU A 199 -2.03 -2.02 17.06
C LEU A 199 -1.27 -3.21 17.66
N ASP A 200 -1.94 -3.98 18.52
CA ASP A 200 -1.44 -5.30 18.88
C ASP A 200 -1.47 -6.29 17.69
N ALA A 201 -0.69 -7.36 17.79
CA ALA A 201 -0.50 -8.30 16.68
C ALA A 201 -1.81 -8.94 16.19
N SER A 202 -2.77 -9.22 17.08
CA SER A 202 -4.06 -9.81 16.71
C SER A 202 -4.92 -8.84 15.92
N LEU A 203 -4.99 -7.59 16.40
CA LEU A 203 -5.74 -6.53 15.73
C LEU A 203 -5.08 -6.13 14.41
N ALA A 204 -3.75 -6.10 14.35
CA ALA A 204 -2.99 -5.84 13.13
C ALA A 204 -3.36 -6.82 12.01
N VAL A 205 -3.41 -8.12 12.33
CA VAL A 205 -3.83 -9.16 11.38
C VAL A 205 -5.26 -8.91 10.89
N SER A 206 -6.22 -8.65 11.81
CA SER A 206 -7.62 -8.41 11.46
C SER A 206 -7.80 -7.19 10.56
N VAL A 207 -7.04 -6.14 10.80
CA VAL A 207 -7.04 -4.90 9.99
C VAL A 207 -6.47 -5.17 8.60
N MET A 208 -5.38 -5.93 8.50
CA MET A 208 -4.79 -6.31 7.21
C MET A 208 -5.72 -7.23 6.40
N GLU A 209 -6.41 -8.18 7.06
CA GLU A 209 -7.43 -9.03 6.42
C GLU A 209 -8.57 -8.19 5.84
N LEU A 210 -9.11 -7.26 6.61
CA LEU A 210 -10.16 -6.35 6.15
C LEU A 210 -9.66 -5.49 4.98
N MET A 211 -8.50 -4.86 5.11
CA MET A 211 -7.94 -3.97 4.09
C MET A 211 -7.67 -4.72 2.79
N THR A 212 -7.03 -5.88 2.85
CA THR A 212 -6.72 -6.69 1.67
C THR A 212 -7.99 -7.23 1.01
N GLY A 213 -8.96 -7.72 1.80
CA GLY A 213 -10.25 -8.18 1.30
C GLY A 213 -10.99 -7.08 0.54
N LEU A 214 -11.16 -5.92 1.16
CA LEU A 214 -11.83 -4.77 0.54
C LEU A 214 -11.10 -4.28 -0.71
N THR A 215 -9.75 -4.30 -0.73
CA THR A 215 -8.97 -3.89 -1.90
C THR A 215 -9.21 -4.83 -3.08
N ILE A 216 -9.24 -6.14 -2.83
CA ILE A 216 -9.56 -7.16 -3.84
C ILE A 216 -10.97 -7.00 -4.37
N GLU A 217 -11.97 -6.83 -3.48
CA GLU A 217 -13.38 -6.64 -3.85
C GLU A 217 -13.59 -5.41 -4.74
N ASN A 218 -12.88 -4.31 -4.45
CA ASN A 218 -12.93 -3.09 -5.25
C ASN A 218 -12.07 -3.15 -6.53
N GLY A 219 -11.32 -4.23 -6.76
CA GLY A 219 -10.46 -4.40 -7.93
C GLY A 219 -9.23 -3.50 -7.95
N ALA A 220 -8.87 -2.90 -6.81
CA ALA A 220 -7.70 -2.05 -6.66
C ALA A 220 -6.44 -2.88 -6.41
N SER A 221 -5.28 -2.29 -6.69
CA SER A 221 -3.98 -2.79 -6.23
C SER A 221 -3.64 -2.15 -4.88
N LEU A 222 -2.80 -2.83 -4.10
CA LEU A 222 -2.43 -2.38 -2.76
C LEU A 222 -0.91 -2.24 -2.64
N VAL A 223 -0.45 -1.11 -2.15
CA VAL A 223 0.89 -0.96 -1.57
C VAL A 223 0.73 -0.72 -0.08
N PHE A 224 1.39 -1.52 0.74
CA PHE A 224 1.44 -1.24 2.17
C PHE A 224 2.88 -1.23 2.68
N ILE A 225 3.16 -0.25 3.50
CA ILE A 225 4.45 -0.09 4.14
C ILE A 225 4.35 -0.71 5.53
N THR A 226 5.33 -1.51 5.89
CA THR A 226 5.43 -2.09 7.23
C THR A 226 6.90 -2.35 7.58
N HIS A 227 7.21 -2.32 8.87
CA HIS A 227 8.46 -2.87 9.40
C HIS A 227 8.33 -4.34 9.80
N ASP A 228 7.12 -4.90 9.77
CA ASP A 228 6.83 -6.29 10.09
C ASP A 228 6.85 -7.16 8.81
N ILE A 229 7.94 -7.90 8.61
CA ILE A 229 8.10 -8.78 7.46
C ILE A 229 7.16 -10.00 7.53
N ALA A 230 6.63 -10.37 8.71
CA ALA A 230 5.65 -11.44 8.84
C ALA A 230 4.30 -11.02 8.25
N LEU A 231 3.89 -9.76 8.44
CA LEU A 231 2.72 -9.21 7.77
C LEU A 231 2.95 -9.13 6.25
N ALA A 232 4.14 -8.72 5.82
CA ALA A 232 4.48 -8.70 4.38
C ALA A 232 4.37 -10.10 3.77
N ARG A 233 4.94 -11.12 4.41
CA ARG A 233 4.86 -12.54 3.99
C ARG A 233 3.41 -13.03 3.87
N ARG A 234 2.55 -12.65 4.81
CA ARG A 234 1.17 -13.14 4.87
C ARG A 234 0.25 -12.46 3.88
N PHE A 235 0.42 -11.17 3.66
CA PHE A 235 -0.57 -10.34 2.97
C PHE A 235 -0.14 -9.83 1.59
N ALA A 236 1.16 -9.85 1.27
CA ALA A 236 1.66 -9.41 -0.03
C ALA A 236 1.78 -10.57 -1.04
N ASP A 237 1.76 -10.19 -2.31
CA ASP A 237 2.18 -11.06 -3.41
C ASP A 237 3.68 -10.85 -3.71
N LYS A 238 4.15 -9.61 -3.54
CA LYS A 238 5.53 -9.18 -3.79
C LYS A 238 6.02 -8.26 -2.67
N VAL A 239 7.29 -8.37 -2.35
CA VAL A 239 7.96 -7.57 -1.33
C VAL A 239 9.11 -6.78 -1.96
N LEU A 240 9.12 -5.47 -1.72
CA LEU A 240 10.23 -4.57 -2.00
C LEU A 240 10.97 -4.31 -0.69
N VAL A 241 12.21 -4.72 -0.60
CA VAL A 241 13.04 -4.53 0.59
C VAL A 241 13.88 -3.27 0.41
N MET A 242 13.72 -2.32 1.33
CA MET A 242 14.43 -1.05 1.30
C MET A 242 15.46 -0.93 2.41
N GLN A 243 16.67 -0.55 2.04
CA GLN A 243 17.76 -0.23 2.96
C GLN A 243 18.43 1.08 2.54
N ALA A 244 18.68 1.97 3.47
CA ALA A 244 19.47 3.20 3.28
C ALA A 244 19.08 4.03 2.02
N GLY A 245 17.77 4.15 1.73
CA GLY A 245 17.25 4.93 0.61
C GLY A 245 17.12 4.19 -0.72
N GLY A 246 17.54 2.94 -0.84
CA GLY A 246 17.45 2.13 -2.04
C GLY A 246 16.59 0.87 -1.88
N VAL A 247 16.03 0.36 -2.96
CA VAL A 247 15.46 -0.98 -3.02
C VAL A 247 16.61 -1.96 -3.25
N VAL A 248 16.89 -2.79 -2.26
CA VAL A 248 18.00 -3.76 -2.29
C VAL A 248 17.58 -5.12 -2.79
N GLU A 249 16.31 -5.48 -2.64
CA GLU A 249 15.76 -6.74 -3.17
C GLU A 249 14.28 -6.59 -3.50
N THR A 250 13.87 -7.24 -4.59
CA THR A 250 12.47 -7.42 -4.98
C THR A 250 12.20 -8.91 -5.09
N ILE A 251 11.27 -9.43 -4.30
CA ILE A 251 11.05 -10.88 -4.18
C ILE A 251 9.56 -11.18 -4.04
N ALA A 252 9.09 -12.31 -4.59
CA ALA A 252 7.74 -12.77 -4.32
C ALA A 252 7.60 -13.15 -2.83
N ALA A 253 6.48 -12.78 -2.20
CA ALA A 253 6.30 -13.00 -0.76
C ALA A 253 6.41 -14.48 -0.36
N LYS A 254 5.98 -15.40 -1.24
CA LYS A 254 6.11 -16.85 -1.05
C LYS A 254 7.55 -17.37 -1.08
N ASP A 255 8.46 -16.62 -1.72
CA ASP A 255 9.86 -17.00 -1.93
C ASP A 255 10.81 -16.31 -0.92
N LEU A 256 10.29 -15.63 0.09
CA LEU A 256 11.08 -14.89 1.09
C LEU A 256 12.13 -15.77 1.79
N ASP A 257 11.86 -17.07 1.99
CA ASP A 257 12.83 -18.01 2.57
C ASP A 257 14.05 -18.26 1.68
N HIS A 258 13.97 -17.85 0.40
CA HIS A 258 15.03 -17.92 -0.59
C HIS A 258 15.65 -16.55 -0.89
N ALA A 259 15.47 -15.57 0.00
CA ALA A 259 16.07 -14.24 -0.14
C ALA A 259 17.60 -14.34 -0.30
N THR A 260 18.11 -13.57 -1.23
CA THR A 260 19.55 -13.60 -1.57
C THR A 260 20.31 -12.46 -0.95
N HIS A 261 19.64 -11.30 -0.74
CA HIS A 261 20.30 -10.15 -0.18
C HIS A 261 20.53 -10.32 1.33
N PRO A 262 21.76 -10.09 1.85
CA PRO A 262 22.10 -10.26 3.28
C PRO A 262 21.14 -9.52 4.22
N TYR A 263 20.81 -8.29 3.89
CA TYR A 263 19.88 -7.49 4.68
C TYR A 263 18.48 -8.12 4.79
N THR A 264 17.96 -8.70 3.70
CA THR A 264 16.66 -9.40 3.71
C THR A 264 16.70 -10.63 4.61
N ARG A 265 17.78 -11.42 4.52
CA ARG A 265 17.99 -12.58 5.40
C ARG A 265 18.05 -12.15 6.86
N GLY A 266 18.81 -11.10 7.16
CA GLY A 266 18.89 -10.56 8.51
C GLY A 266 17.54 -10.09 9.07
N LEU A 267 16.69 -9.45 8.24
CA LEU A 267 15.32 -9.10 8.64
C LEU A 267 14.49 -10.35 8.96
N LEU A 268 14.64 -11.43 8.20
CA LEU A 268 13.92 -12.69 8.43
C LEU A 268 14.39 -13.39 9.71
N GLU A 269 15.69 -13.40 10.00
CA GLU A 269 16.27 -14.00 11.20
C GLU A 269 15.86 -13.25 12.48
N CYS A 270 15.61 -11.95 12.39
CA CYS A 270 15.12 -11.15 13.51
C CYS A 270 13.63 -11.38 13.82
N MET A 271 12.91 -12.17 13.01
CA MET A 271 11.49 -12.46 13.27
C MET A 271 11.33 -13.35 14.51
N PRO A 272 10.41 -13.02 15.43
CA PRO A 272 10.04 -13.92 16.50
C PRO A 272 9.43 -15.22 15.95
N THR A 273 10.04 -16.35 16.23
CA THR A 273 9.53 -17.69 15.90
C THR A 273 9.27 -18.48 17.17
N LEU A 274 8.50 -19.57 17.09
CA LEU A 274 8.30 -20.46 18.25
C LEU A 274 9.64 -21.03 18.76
N SER A 275 10.60 -21.25 17.88
CA SER A 275 11.94 -21.72 18.25
C SER A 275 12.79 -20.61 18.90
N SER A 276 12.56 -19.35 18.57
CA SER A 276 13.28 -18.23 19.17
C SER A 276 12.86 -17.94 20.62
N ALA A 277 11.73 -18.49 21.08
CA ALA A 277 11.31 -18.42 22.49
C ALA A 277 12.31 -19.09 23.44
N GLN A 278 13.18 -19.96 22.93
CA GLN A 278 14.26 -20.60 23.70
C GLN A 278 15.56 -19.76 23.74
N LEU A 279 15.66 -18.75 22.90
CA LEU A 279 16.79 -17.82 22.90
C LEU A 279 16.55 -16.76 23.99
N GLY A 280 17.47 -16.61 24.92
CA GLY A 280 17.36 -15.62 26.00
C GLY A 280 17.29 -14.18 25.51
N ARG A 281 17.65 -13.94 24.25
CA ARG A 281 17.54 -12.66 23.54
C ARG A 281 17.39 -12.92 22.05
N LEU A 282 16.45 -12.22 21.40
CA LEU A 282 16.34 -12.24 19.94
C LEU A 282 17.57 -11.56 19.31
N PRO A 283 18.07 -12.06 18.17
CA PRO A 283 19.10 -11.39 17.41
C PRO A 283 18.60 -10.02 16.96
N THR A 284 19.49 -9.04 16.95
CA THR A 284 19.23 -7.74 16.34
C THR A 284 19.85 -7.74 14.94
N LEU A 285 19.30 -6.92 14.04
CA LEU A 285 19.80 -6.83 12.68
C LEU A 285 21.30 -6.49 12.64
N ASP A 286 21.77 -5.58 13.51
CA ASP A 286 23.19 -5.25 13.64
C ASP A 286 24.05 -6.46 14.01
N THR A 287 23.54 -7.36 14.84
CA THR A 287 24.24 -8.59 15.25
C THR A 287 24.35 -9.55 14.06
N VAL A 288 23.25 -9.80 13.37
CA VAL A 288 23.19 -10.70 12.20
C VAL A 288 24.10 -10.17 11.07
N MET A 289 24.01 -8.88 10.77
CA MET A 289 24.82 -8.29 9.71
C MET A 289 26.34 -8.30 10.01
N ARG A 290 26.73 -8.22 11.29
CA ARG A 290 28.15 -8.35 11.67
C ARG A 290 28.65 -9.78 11.57
N GLU A 291 27.82 -10.77 11.90
CA GLU A 291 28.17 -12.19 11.77
C GLU A 291 28.30 -12.60 10.31
N GLU A 292 27.40 -12.14 9.41
CA GLU A 292 27.52 -12.37 7.97
C GLU A 292 28.76 -11.68 7.35
N ALA A 293 29.14 -10.49 7.84
CA ALA A 293 30.33 -9.79 7.35
C ALA A 293 31.65 -10.44 7.82
N ALA A 294 31.58 -11.28 8.86
CA ALA A 294 32.75 -11.96 9.44
C ALA A 294 32.92 -13.41 8.88
N ALA A 295 31.92 -13.94 8.18
CA ALA A 295 31.91 -15.28 7.57
C ALA A 295 32.37 -15.26 6.11
#